data_4e9a1e9a58fd23bcb719050fd8e382ca
#
_entry.id   4e9a1e9a58fd23bcb719050fd8e382ca
#
_cell.length_a   1.000
_cell.length_b   1.000
_cell.length_c   1.000
_cell.angle_alpha   90.00
_cell.angle_beta   90.00
_cell.angle_gamma   90.00
#
_symmetry.space_group_name_H-M   'P 1'
#
loop_
_entity.id
_entity.type
_entity.pdbx_description
1 polymer ?
#
loop_
_entity_poly.entity_id
_entity_poly.type
_entity_poly.pdbx_seq_one_letter_code
_entity_poly.pdbx_strand_id
1 'polypeptide(L)'
;MNLKLRLESLCDAKDWARLHFVDGTTLTGRVLRVGSDYLEMESYGELERPGTRQYAKHLIPLSLLKLITIDSAIFAEAERHRLSYLSELETSPESLPELEK
;
A
#
# COMPACT_ATOMS: atom_id res chain seq x y z
N MET A 1 -0.78 18.00 17.46
CA MET A 1 -1.12 17.38 16.18
C MET A 1 -1.97 16.14 16.45
N ASN A 2 -3.04 15.98 15.70
CA ASN A 2 -3.91 14.83 15.88
C ASN A 2 -3.64 13.77 14.81
N LEU A 3 -4.29 12.65 14.93
CA LEU A 3 -4.07 11.52 14.04
C LEU A 3 -4.37 11.87 12.59
N LYS A 4 -5.47 12.59 12.35
CA LYS A 4 -5.86 12.94 11.00
C LYS A 4 -4.80 13.79 10.31
N LEU A 5 -4.28 14.80 11.01
CA LEU A 5 -3.25 15.66 10.43
C LEU A 5 -1.97 14.87 10.15
N ARG A 6 -1.63 13.93 11.03
CA ARG A 6 -0.45 13.10 10.80
C ARG A 6 -0.64 12.19 9.60
N LEU A 7 -1.82 11.63 9.46
CA LEU A 7 -2.11 10.78 8.30
C LEU A 7 -2.12 11.58 7.00
N GLU A 8 -2.64 12.81 7.04
CA GLU A 8 -2.60 13.67 5.87
C GLU A 8 -1.17 14.00 5.47
N SER A 9 -0.30 14.17 6.44
CA SER A 9 1.11 14.39 6.17
C SER A 9 1.73 13.20 5.47
N LEU A 10 1.41 11.99 5.91
CA LEU A 10 1.88 10.77 5.24
C LEU A 10 1.35 10.67 3.82
N CYS A 11 0.10 11.06 3.63
CA CYS A 11 -0.52 11.06 2.32
C CYS A 11 0.19 12.02 1.36
N ASP A 12 0.44 13.25 1.82
CA ASP A 12 1.09 14.26 1.00
C ASP A 12 2.51 13.84 0.62
N ALA A 13 3.21 13.21 1.54
CA ALA A 13 4.59 12.76 1.31
C ALA A 13 4.64 11.46 0.54
N LYS A 14 3.51 10.77 0.37
CA LYS A 14 3.42 9.46 -0.27
C LYS A 14 4.31 8.45 0.43
N ASP A 15 4.31 8.52 1.74
CA ASP A 15 5.14 7.65 2.57
C ASP A 15 4.49 6.30 2.79
N TRP A 16 5.34 5.30 3.02
CA TRP A 16 4.90 3.97 3.39
C TRP A 16 4.46 3.93 4.84
N ALA A 17 3.49 3.09 5.12
CA ALA A 17 3.00 2.85 6.47
C ALA A 17 2.53 1.41 6.58
N ARG A 18 2.66 0.85 7.77
CA ARG A 18 2.10 -0.46 8.07
C ARG A 18 0.99 -0.28 9.08
N LEU A 19 -0.19 -0.69 8.71
CA LEU A 19 -1.35 -0.65 9.58
C LEU A 19 -1.43 -1.95 10.36
N HIS A 20 -1.70 -1.83 11.66
CA HIS A 20 -1.91 -2.98 12.53
C HIS A 20 -3.35 -2.94 13.00
N PHE A 21 -4.09 -3.98 12.67
CA PHE A 21 -5.51 -4.02 12.96
C PHE A 21 -5.77 -4.67 14.32
N VAL A 22 -6.94 -4.39 14.88
CA VAL A 22 -7.27 -4.90 16.22
C VAL A 22 -7.35 -6.43 16.26
N ASP A 23 -7.53 -7.07 15.09
CA ASP A 23 -7.57 -8.53 15.02
C ASP A 23 -6.17 -9.16 14.85
N GLY A 24 -5.13 -8.33 14.86
CA GLY A 24 -3.75 -8.83 14.75
C GLY A 24 -3.19 -8.89 13.34
N THR A 25 -4.01 -8.63 12.33
CA THR A 25 -3.51 -8.62 10.95
C THR A 25 -2.84 -7.28 10.64
N THR A 26 -2.08 -7.25 9.55
CA THR A 26 -1.37 -6.04 9.13
C THR A 26 -1.54 -5.83 7.64
N LEU A 27 -1.33 -4.58 7.21
CA LEU A 27 -1.34 -4.21 5.80
C LEU A 27 -0.31 -3.12 5.60
N THR A 28 0.58 -3.32 4.64
CA THR A 28 1.63 -2.35 4.33
C THR A 28 1.33 -1.70 3.00
N GLY A 29 1.41 -0.38 2.95
CA GLY A 29 1.13 0.34 1.72
C GLY A 29 1.37 1.83 1.87
N ARG A 30 0.79 2.59 0.96
CA ARG A 30 0.93 4.06 0.92
C ARG A 30 -0.44 4.68 1.06
N VAL A 31 -0.51 5.71 1.88
CA VAL A 31 -1.79 6.39 2.13
C VAL A 31 -2.13 7.26 0.94
N LEU A 32 -3.32 7.08 0.41
CA LEU A 32 -3.82 7.83 -0.76
C LEU A 32 -4.75 8.96 -0.35
N ARG A 33 -5.54 8.76 0.68
CA ARG A 33 -6.57 9.72 1.08
C ARG A 33 -6.94 9.49 2.53
N VAL A 34 -7.29 10.56 3.21
CA VAL A 34 -7.71 10.48 4.62
C VAL A 34 -9.08 11.13 4.73
N GLY A 35 -10.05 10.38 5.24
CA GLY A 35 -11.38 10.90 5.53
C GLY A 35 -11.56 11.17 7.01
N SER A 36 -12.80 11.43 7.39
CA SER A 36 -13.09 11.74 8.79
C SER A 36 -13.00 10.51 9.68
N ASP A 37 -13.35 9.34 9.14
CA ASP A 37 -13.38 8.11 9.94
C ASP A 37 -12.75 6.93 9.19
N TYR A 38 -12.05 7.20 8.09
CA TYR A 38 -11.43 6.15 7.27
C TYR A 38 -10.16 6.69 6.64
N LEU A 39 -9.36 5.76 6.11
CA LEU A 39 -8.29 6.13 5.19
C LEU A 39 -8.34 5.21 3.99
N GLU A 40 -7.80 5.69 2.89
CA GLU A 40 -7.64 4.91 1.67
C GLU A 40 -6.16 4.66 1.46
N MET A 41 -5.81 3.40 1.20
CA MET A 41 -4.42 2.99 1.09
C MET A 41 -4.27 2.09 -0.12
N GLU A 42 -3.16 2.23 -0.83
CA GLU A 42 -2.82 1.28 -1.89
C GLU A 42 -1.72 0.34 -1.38
N SER A 43 -1.76 -0.89 -1.86
CA SER A 43 -0.75 -1.87 -1.53
C SER A 43 -0.30 -2.59 -2.79
N TYR A 44 0.92 -3.09 -2.75
CA TYR A 44 1.51 -3.86 -3.84
C TYR A 44 2.06 -5.15 -3.26
N GLY A 45 2.03 -6.21 -4.05
CA GLY A 45 2.64 -7.45 -3.66
C GLY A 45 1.62 -8.49 -3.28
N GLU A 46 2.04 -9.40 -2.45
CA GLU A 46 1.23 -10.55 -2.08
C GLU A 46 0.29 -10.18 -0.96
N LEU A 47 -0.99 -10.26 -1.23
CA LEU A 47 -2.00 -9.98 -0.22
C LEU A 47 -2.65 -11.25 0.29
N GLU A 48 -3.04 -12.12 -0.63
CA GLU A 48 -3.81 -13.29 -0.27
C GLU A 48 -3.15 -14.58 -0.66
N ARG A 49 -2.38 -14.58 -1.74
CA ARG A 49 -1.77 -15.80 -2.24
C ARG A 49 -0.29 -15.56 -2.47
N PRO A 50 0.56 -16.42 -1.90
CA PRO A 50 2.01 -16.30 -2.13
C PRO A 50 2.33 -16.37 -3.63
N GLY A 51 3.26 -15.54 -4.04
CA GLY A 51 3.70 -15.50 -5.42
C GLY A 51 2.83 -14.69 -6.35
N THR A 52 1.72 -14.16 -5.84
CA THR A 52 0.82 -13.34 -6.64
C THR A 52 1.11 -11.87 -6.35
N ARG A 53 1.45 -11.13 -7.38
CA ARG A 53 1.67 -9.70 -7.24
C ARG A 53 0.40 -8.97 -7.61
N GLN A 54 -0.11 -8.21 -6.67
CA GLN A 54 -1.37 -7.54 -6.83
C GLN A 54 -1.26 -6.10 -6.41
N TYR A 55 -1.92 -5.26 -7.15
CA TYR A 55 -2.13 -3.87 -6.80
C TYR A 55 -3.58 -3.74 -6.35
N ALA A 56 -3.78 -3.18 -5.17
CA ALA A 56 -5.11 -3.03 -4.64
C ALA A 56 -5.24 -1.73 -3.87
N LYS A 57 -6.43 -1.17 -3.88
CA LYS A 57 -6.79 -0.03 -3.05
C LYS A 57 -7.75 -0.50 -1.98
N HIS A 58 -7.53 -0.02 -0.77
CA HIS A 58 -8.32 -0.45 0.38
C HIS A 58 -8.92 0.76 1.07
N LEU A 59 -10.19 0.66 1.39
CA LEU A 59 -10.85 1.62 2.28
C LEU A 59 -10.86 1.02 3.66
N ILE A 60 -10.29 1.73 4.61
CA ILE A 60 -9.99 1.17 5.92
C ILE A 60 -10.64 2.04 6.98
N PRO A 61 -11.62 1.50 7.74
CA PRO A 61 -12.19 2.24 8.86
C PRO A 61 -11.14 2.46 9.93
N LEU A 62 -11.03 3.69 10.42
CA LEU A 62 -10.03 4.01 11.44
C LEU A 62 -10.29 3.26 12.74
N SER A 63 -11.55 2.89 12.99
CA SER A 63 -11.91 2.16 14.22
C SER A 63 -11.28 0.78 14.29
N LEU A 64 -10.80 0.24 13.17
CA LEU A 64 -10.19 -1.09 13.17
C LEU A 64 -8.69 -1.05 13.41
N LEU A 65 -8.11 0.13 13.51
CA LEU A 65 -6.67 0.27 13.65
C LEU A 65 -6.27 0.24 15.12
N LYS A 66 -5.20 -0.51 15.39
CA LYS A 66 -4.61 -0.55 16.71
C LYS A 66 -3.43 0.40 16.80
N LEU A 67 -2.56 0.37 15.77
CA LEU A 67 -1.44 1.29 15.68
C LEU A 67 -0.97 1.35 14.23
N ILE A 68 -0.15 2.34 13.93
CA ILE A 68 0.40 2.55 12.59
C ILE A 68 1.90 2.71 12.75
N THR A 69 2.64 1.89 12.00
CA THR A 69 4.11 1.95 11.98
C THR A 69 4.55 2.79 10.80
N ILE A 70 5.42 3.74 11.05
CA ILE A 70 6.03 4.58 10.02
C ILE A 70 7.54 4.53 10.25
N ASP A 71 8.30 4.96 9.24
CA ASP A 71 9.76 5.05 9.34
C ASP A 71 10.40 3.72 9.72
N SER A 72 10.06 2.67 8.98
CA SER A 72 10.59 1.33 9.27
C SER A 72 11.50 0.89 8.13
N ALA A 73 12.59 0.19 8.48
CA ALA A 73 13.50 -0.36 7.49
C ALA A 73 12.82 -1.37 6.56
N ILE A 74 11.73 -1.99 7.02
CA ILE A 74 11.03 -2.94 6.17
C ILE A 74 10.40 -2.26 4.95
N PHE A 75 10.23 -0.95 4.99
CA PHE A 75 9.62 -0.24 3.86
C PHE A 75 10.55 -0.20 2.65
N ALA A 76 11.84 -0.42 2.82
CA ALA A 76 12.74 -0.54 1.69
C ALA A 76 12.36 -1.74 0.82
N GLU A 77 11.96 -2.83 1.46
CA GLU A 77 11.54 -4.01 0.72
C GLU A 77 10.19 -3.76 0.05
N ALA A 78 9.27 -3.09 0.75
CA ALA A 78 7.98 -2.75 0.15
C ALA A 78 8.19 -1.88 -1.10
N GLU A 79 9.12 -0.94 -1.04
CA GLU A 79 9.41 -0.08 -2.18
C GLU A 79 9.99 -0.90 -3.33
N ARG A 80 10.85 -1.88 -3.03
CA ARG A 80 11.38 -2.74 -4.08
C ARG A 80 10.25 -3.54 -4.75
N HIS A 81 9.29 -4.01 -3.96
CA HIS A 81 8.15 -4.74 -4.53
C HIS A 81 7.34 -3.83 -5.44
N ARG A 82 7.11 -2.59 -5.00
CA ARG A 82 6.36 -1.64 -5.81
C ARG A 82 7.06 -1.38 -7.14
N LEU A 83 8.36 -1.14 -7.08
CA LEU A 83 9.12 -0.84 -8.29
C LEU A 83 9.16 -2.05 -9.22
N SER A 84 9.27 -3.25 -8.66
CA SER A 84 9.24 -4.47 -9.45
C SER A 84 7.90 -4.63 -10.16
N TYR A 85 6.81 -4.35 -9.45
CA TYR A 85 5.48 -4.44 -10.03
C TYR A 85 5.32 -3.45 -11.19
N LEU A 86 5.76 -2.21 -10.99
CA LEU A 86 5.67 -1.20 -12.02
C LEU A 86 6.53 -1.55 -13.23
N SER A 87 7.70 -2.12 -12.99
CA SER A 87 8.58 -2.56 -14.06
C SER A 87 7.91 -3.65 -14.90
N GLU A 88 7.21 -4.57 -14.24
CA GLU A 88 6.51 -5.61 -14.97
C GLU A 88 5.38 -5.06 -15.82
N LEU A 89 4.70 -4.02 -15.32
CA LEU A 89 3.67 -3.39 -16.12
C LEU A 89 4.25 -2.73 -17.37
N GLU A 90 5.43 -2.13 -17.24
CA GLU A 90 6.07 -1.46 -18.36
C GLU A 90 6.59 -2.44 -19.41
N THR A 91 7.03 -3.60 -18.97
CA THR A 91 7.60 -4.58 -19.88
C THR A 91 6.60 -5.60 -20.36
N SER A 92 5.38 -5.53 -19.89
CA SER A 92 4.34 -6.46 -20.26
C SER A 92 4.03 -6.32 -21.76
N PRO A 93 4.10 -7.39 -22.50
CA PRO A 93 3.80 -7.33 -23.93
C PRO A 93 2.33 -7.11 -24.16
N GLU A 94 2.69 -6.92 -23.57
CA GLU A 94 1.91 -6.74 -23.85
C GLU A 94 1.69 -6.38 -24.27
N SER A 95 1.86 -6.30 -24.01
CA SER A 95 1.89 -5.97 -24.31
C SER A 95 2.13 -6.06 -25.04
N LEU A 96 2.51 -7.12 -24.91
CA LEU A 96 2.43 -7.31 -25.56
C LEU A 96 2.42 -7.64 -26.47
N PRO A 97 2.48 -7.66 -27.02
CA PRO A 97 2.28 -7.95 -27.83
C PRO A 97 2.33 -8.52 -28.42
N GLU A 98 2.18 -8.78 -28.23
CA GLU A 98 1.83 -9.03 -28.64
C GLU A 98 1.64 -9.43 -29.13
N LEU A 99 1.61 -9.77 -29.07
CA LEU A 99 1.08 -9.91 -29.35
C LEU A 99 0.93 -10.17 -30.12
N GLU A 100 1.14 -10.27 -30.21
CA GLU A 100 0.72 -10.28 -30.78
C GLU A 100 0.62 -10.54 -31.40
N LYS A 101 0.71 -10.72 -31.59
CA LYS A 101 0.41 -10.93 -32.04
C LYS A 101 0.27 -11.26 -32.32
#